data_d4e8053f544773d5cf033fe053860841
#
_entry.id   d4e8053f544773d5cf033fe053860841
#
_cell.length_a   1.000
_cell.length_b   1.000
_cell.length_c   1.000
_cell.angle_alpha   90.00
_cell.angle_beta   90.00
_cell.angle_gamma   90.00
#
_symmetry.space_group_name_H-M   'P 1'
#
loop_
_entity.id
_entity.type
_entity.pdbx_description
1 polymer ?
#
loop_
_entity_poly.entity_id
_entity_poly.type
_entity_poly.pdbx_seq_one_letter_code
_entity_poly.pdbx_strand_id
1 'polypeptide(L)'
;MRHLKRRLTLLIALMFSGTAPLQAADTNPLIDYAGFETLTRDVRPQRAKRLLSLSAFKKRASDPAILLLDARSERAFAEGHIAGAVNLPFSDFTAESLSALIGPDANRPILIYCNNNFRNNVRPVVTKSVSLALNIQTFINLVGYGYANVWELGEAVDMNDPKVGWVRG
;
A
#
# COMPACT_ATOMS: atom_id res chain seq x y z
N MET A 1 -12.90 -56.67 63.58
CA MET A 1 -12.91 -56.88 62.15
C MET A 1 -13.39 -55.59 61.49
N ARG A 2 -12.48 -54.72 60.93
CA ARG A 2 -12.79 -53.47 60.31
C ARG A 2 -12.58 -53.63 58.82
N HIS A 3 -13.66 -53.53 58.04
CA HIS A 3 -13.61 -53.54 56.57
C HIS A 3 -13.21 -52.19 56.01
N LEU A 4 -12.02 -52.08 55.46
CA LEU A 4 -11.50 -50.93 54.76
C LEU A 4 -12.05 -50.95 53.32
N LYS A 5 -13.03 -50.07 53.02
CA LYS A 5 -13.53 -49.84 51.64
C LYS A 5 -12.57 -48.95 50.87
N ARG A 6 -11.79 -49.55 49.96
CA ARG A 6 -11.00 -48.80 48.97
C ARG A 6 -11.94 -48.14 47.95
N ARG A 7 -11.98 -46.81 47.94
CA ARG A 7 -12.63 -46.05 46.87
C ARG A 7 -11.64 -45.91 45.68
N LEU A 8 -12.00 -46.56 44.58
CA LEU A 8 -11.28 -46.43 43.31
C LEU A 8 -11.74 -45.11 42.62
N THR A 9 -10.92 -44.08 42.62
CA THR A 9 -11.20 -42.83 41.90
C THR A 9 -10.73 -43.01 40.46
N LEU A 10 -11.68 -43.11 39.54
CA LEU A 10 -11.41 -43.18 38.10
C LEU A 10 -11.14 -41.79 37.59
N LEU A 11 -9.88 -41.45 37.25
CA LEU A 11 -9.50 -40.22 36.55
C LEU A 11 -9.80 -40.40 35.06
N ILE A 12 -10.85 -39.75 34.58
CA ILE A 12 -11.12 -39.64 33.14
C ILE A 12 -10.26 -38.49 32.60
N ALA A 13 -9.17 -38.82 31.90
CA ALA A 13 -8.38 -37.86 31.15
C ALA A 13 -9.15 -37.50 29.87
N LEU A 14 -9.73 -36.30 29.84
CA LEU A 14 -10.27 -35.72 28.59
C LEU A 14 -9.11 -35.37 27.67
N MET A 15 -8.89 -36.18 26.66
CA MET A 15 -8.00 -35.83 25.53
C MET A 15 -8.71 -34.81 24.65
N PHE A 16 -8.39 -33.53 24.80
CA PHE A 16 -8.75 -32.52 23.84
C PHE A 16 -7.89 -32.74 22.59
N SER A 17 -8.43 -33.47 21.63
CA SER A 17 -7.87 -33.47 20.25
C SER A 17 -8.15 -32.11 19.60
N GLY A 18 -7.24 -31.18 19.79
CA GLY A 18 -7.25 -29.92 19.06
C GLY A 18 -7.02 -30.21 17.58
N THR A 19 -8.07 -30.26 16.79
CA THR A 19 -7.95 -30.18 15.33
C THR A 19 -7.46 -28.77 14.98
N ALA A 20 -6.17 -28.64 14.66
CA ALA A 20 -5.67 -27.43 14.01
C ALA A 20 -6.53 -27.19 12.76
N PRO A 21 -6.98 -25.94 12.48
CA PRO A 21 -7.69 -25.65 11.26
C PRO A 21 -6.78 -26.06 10.09
N LEU A 22 -7.32 -26.90 9.20
CA LEU A 22 -6.66 -27.25 7.95
C LEU A 22 -6.61 -25.96 7.11
N GLN A 23 -5.47 -25.29 7.13
CA GLN A 23 -5.24 -24.13 6.29
C GLN A 23 -5.22 -24.65 4.85
N ALA A 24 -6.22 -24.26 4.05
CA ALA A 24 -6.23 -24.62 2.64
C ALA A 24 -4.91 -24.10 2.04
N ALA A 25 -4.12 -25.01 1.51
CA ALA A 25 -2.91 -24.65 0.78
C ALA A 25 -3.33 -23.78 -0.41
N ASP A 26 -2.68 -22.62 -0.62
CA ASP A 26 -2.84 -21.85 -1.83
C ASP A 26 -2.54 -22.74 -3.02
N THR A 27 -3.59 -23.08 -3.78
CA THR A 27 -3.48 -24.06 -4.89
C THR A 27 -2.99 -23.41 -6.18
N ASN A 28 -2.97 -22.06 -6.24
CA ASN A 28 -2.46 -21.32 -7.40
C ASN A 28 -1.04 -20.80 -7.12
N PRO A 29 0.01 -21.36 -7.74
CA PRO A 29 1.39 -20.95 -7.49
C PRO A 29 1.73 -19.52 -8.00
N LEU A 30 0.79 -18.87 -8.70
CA LEU A 30 0.93 -17.50 -9.20
C LEU A 30 0.28 -16.46 -8.28
N ILE A 31 -0.29 -16.88 -7.13
CA ILE A 31 -0.96 -15.99 -6.16
C ILE A 31 -0.41 -16.32 -4.78
N ASP A 32 0.29 -15.36 -4.15
CA ASP A 32 0.94 -15.53 -2.86
C ASP A 32 0.40 -14.51 -1.83
N TYR A 33 -0.69 -14.87 -1.15
CA TYR A 33 -1.26 -14.05 -0.07
C TYR A 33 -0.30 -13.92 1.11
N ALA A 34 0.39 -14.99 1.49
CA ALA A 34 1.31 -14.98 2.63
C ALA A 34 2.53 -14.08 2.37
N GLY A 35 3.06 -14.13 1.15
CA GLY A 35 4.11 -13.22 0.71
C GLY A 35 3.65 -11.77 0.70
N PHE A 36 2.44 -11.49 0.24
CA PHE A 36 1.87 -10.14 0.27
C PHE A 36 1.68 -9.61 1.71
N GLU A 37 1.18 -10.44 2.64
CA GLU A 37 1.06 -10.07 4.05
C GLU A 37 2.43 -9.75 4.67
N THR A 38 3.44 -10.55 4.36
CA THR A 38 4.81 -10.34 4.81
C THR A 38 5.36 -9.03 4.26
N LEU A 39 5.27 -8.81 2.96
CA LEU A 39 5.69 -7.56 2.30
C LEU A 39 5.00 -6.34 2.93
N THR A 40 3.69 -6.41 3.16
CA THR A 40 2.91 -5.32 3.77
C THR A 40 3.42 -4.98 5.17
N ARG A 41 3.74 -6.00 5.97
CA ARG A 41 4.30 -5.84 7.33
C ARG A 41 5.68 -5.17 7.29
N ASP A 42 6.55 -5.61 6.40
CA ASP A 42 7.93 -5.15 6.30
C ASP A 42 8.04 -3.73 5.74
N VAL A 43 7.15 -3.36 4.82
CA VAL A 43 7.09 -2.02 4.21
C VAL A 43 6.56 -0.95 5.18
N ARG A 44 5.68 -1.33 6.11
CA ARG A 44 5.01 -0.37 7.01
C ARG A 44 5.97 0.56 7.77
N PRO A 45 7.05 0.09 8.44
CA PRO A 45 7.98 0.98 9.13
C PRO A 45 8.81 1.85 8.17
N GLN A 46 9.08 1.39 6.96
CA GLN A 46 9.72 2.17 5.92
C GLN A 46 8.84 3.34 5.49
N ARG A 47 7.56 3.05 5.15
CA ARG A 47 6.58 4.06 4.76
C ARG A 47 6.41 5.14 5.83
N ALA A 48 6.36 4.77 7.11
CA ALA A 48 6.20 5.73 8.22
C ALA A 48 7.29 6.82 8.24
N LYS A 49 8.47 6.55 7.72
CA LYS A 49 9.61 7.49 7.61
C LYS A 49 9.63 8.26 6.29
N ARG A 50 8.69 8.01 5.39
CA ARG A 50 8.67 8.50 4.02
C ARG A 50 7.43 9.37 3.71
N LEU A 51 6.70 9.78 4.75
CA LEU A 51 5.58 10.71 4.62
C LEU A 51 6.09 12.15 4.59
N LEU A 52 5.62 12.93 3.63
CA LEU A 52 6.03 14.33 3.42
C LEU A 52 4.87 15.28 3.65
N SER A 53 5.14 16.45 4.24
CA SER A 53 4.21 17.56 4.16
C SER A 53 4.06 18.05 2.73
N LEU A 54 2.98 18.78 2.41
CA LEU A 54 2.78 19.36 1.06
C LEU A 54 3.98 20.19 0.63
N SER A 55 4.52 21.04 1.52
CA SER A 55 5.69 21.88 1.23
C SER A 55 6.92 21.06 0.87
N ALA A 56 7.24 20.02 1.65
CA ALA A 56 8.37 19.14 1.39
C ALA A 56 8.17 18.32 0.11
N PHE A 57 6.93 17.86 -0.13
CA PHE A 57 6.54 17.13 -1.33
C PHE A 57 6.73 17.97 -2.58
N LYS A 58 6.21 19.20 -2.61
CA LYS A 58 6.35 20.14 -3.73
C LYS A 58 7.80 20.55 -3.98
N LYS A 59 8.57 20.78 -2.91
CA LYS A 59 10.01 21.06 -3.03
C LYS A 59 10.76 19.91 -3.69
N ARG A 60 10.43 18.65 -3.37
CA ARG A 60 11.03 17.49 -4.05
C ARG A 60 10.53 17.34 -5.48
N ALA A 61 9.24 17.55 -5.73
CA ALA A 61 8.66 17.44 -7.07
C ALA A 61 9.20 18.46 -8.08
N SER A 62 9.89 19.53 -7.64
CA SER A 62 10.55 20.49 -8.53
C SER A 62 11.91 20.01 -9.05
N ASP A 63 12.44 18.90 -8.54
CA ASP A 63 13.67 18.30 -9.03
C ASP A 63 13.35 17.34 -10.20
N PRO A 64 13.87 17.57 -11.41
CA PRO A 64 13.57 16.74 -12.58
C PRO A 64 14.12 15.31 -12.48
N ALA A 65 15.06 15.03 -11.56
CA ALA A 65 15.54 13.68 -11.30
C ALA A 65 14.49 12.81 -10.57
N ILE A 66 13.53 13.44 -9.89
CA ILE A 66 12.50 12.77 -9.10
C ILE A 66 11.27 12.52 -9.98
N LEU A 67 10.75 11.29 -9.92
CA LEU A 67 9.50 10.93 -10.59
C LEU A 67 8.31 11.28 -9.70
N LEU A 68 7.40 12.13 -10.15
CA LEU A 68 6.09 12.32 -9.54
C LEU A 68 5.08 11.38 -10.22
N LEU A 69 4.68 10.30 -9.54
CA LEU A 69 3.83 9.26 -10.09
C LEU A 69 2.38 9.41 -9.58
N ASP A 70 1.46 9.45 -10.53
CA ASP A 70 0.02 9.34 -10.27
C ASP A 70 -0.47 7.95 -10.72
N ALA A 71 -0.81 7.10 -9.75
CA ALA A 71 -1.27 5.74 -10.00
C ALA A 71 -2.80 5.63 -10.17
N ARG A 72 -3.52 6.76 -10.25
CA ARG A 72 -4.97 6.76 -10.54
C ARG A 72 -5.21 6.35 -12.00
N SER A 73 -6.48 6.07 -12.32
CA SER A 73 -6.85 5.77 -13.70
C SER A 73 -6.49 6.93 -14.66
N GLU A 74 -6.22 6.62 -15.92
CA GLU A 74 -5.96 7.61 -16.98
C GLU A 74 -7.06 8.68 -17.04
N ARG A 75 -8.32 8.26 -16.91
CA ARG A 75 -9.45 9.19 -16.88
C ARG A 75 -9.35 10.18 -15.72
N ALA A 76 -9.05 9.71 -14.51
CA ALA A 76 -8.93 10.61 -13.35
C ALA A 76 -7.73 11.56 -13.50
N PHE A 77 -6.66 11.09 -14.09
CA PHE A 77 -5.48 11.89 -14.41
C PHE A 77 -5.79 12.95 -15.46
N ALA A 78 -6.45 12.61 -16.56
CA ALA A 78 -6.85 13.52 -17.61
C ALA A 78 -7.84 14.59 -17.10
N GLU A 79 -8.75 14.25 -16.19
CA GLU A 79 -9.67 15.22 -15.56
C GLU A 79 -8.93 16.21 -14.63
N GLY A 80 -7.72 15.89 -14.17
CA GLY A 80 -6.85 16.75 -13.38
C GLY A 80 -5.86 16.00 -12.50
N HIS A 81 -4.68 16.61 -12.31
CA HIS A 81 -3.56 16.03 -11.57
C HIS A 81 -2.64 17.11 -11.00
N ILE A 82 -1.68 16.75 -10.15
CA ILE A 82 -0.63 17.67 -9.70
C ILE A 82 0.34 17.93 -10.87
N ALA A 83 0.61 19.19 -11.20
CA ALA A 83 1.50 19.58 -12.29
C ALA A 83 2.85 18.85 -12.21
N GLY A 84 3.29 18.31 -13.34
CA GLY A 84 4.52 17.54 -13.46
C GLY A 84 4.37 16.04 -13.13
N ALA A 85 3.18 15.58 -12.74
CA ALA A 85 2.93 14.16 -12.53
C ALA A 85 2.89 13.40 -13.87
N VAL A 86 3.40 12.18 -13.84
CA VAL A 86 3.29 11.18 -14.90
C VAL A 86 2.31 10.10 -14.45
N ASN A 87 1.44 9.67 -15.35
CA ASN A 87 0.44 8.66 -15.05
C ASN A 87 0.92 7.26 -15.45
N LEU A 88 0.79 6.34 -14.54
CA LEU A 88 0.77 4.90 -14.77
C LEU A 88 -0.30 4.32 -13.85
N PRO A 89 -1.47 3.91 -14.37
CA PRO A 89 -2.52 3.34 -13.54
C PRO A 89 -2.03 2.13 -12.75
N PHE A 90 -2.46 2.01 -11.50
CA PHE A 90 -2.07 0.89 -10.64
C PHE A 90 -2.39 -0.48 -11.26
N SER A 91 -3.48 -0.58 -12.02
CA SER A 91 -3.86 -1.79 -12.76
C SER A 91 -2.81 -2.25 -13.78
N ASP A 92 -1.94 -1.34 -14.20
CA ASP A 92 -0.97 -1.56 -15.28
C ASP A 92 0.45 -1.79 -14.73
N PHE A 93 0.60 -1.92 -13.41
CA PHE A 93 1.88 -2.19 -12.77
C PHE A 93 2.37 -3.59 -13.10
N THR A 94 3.43 -3.65 -13.87
CA THR A 94 4.23 -4.84 -14.15
C THR A 94 5.71 -4.48 -14.00
N ALA A 95 6.58 -5.46 -13.92
CA ALA A 95 8.02 -5.21 -13.91
C ALA A 95 8.46 -4.41 -15.14
N GLU A 96 7.89 -4.70 -16.31
CA GLU A 96 8.20 -4.06 -17.57
C GLU A 96 7.70 -2.61 -17.61
N SER A 97 6.42 -2.36 -17.29
CA SER A 97 5.85 -1.00 -17.33
C SER A 97 6.51 -0.07 -16.33
N LEU A 98 6.80 -0.56 -15.12
CA LEU A 98 7.52 0.19 -14.10
C LEU A 98 8.96 0.49 -14.53
N SER A 99 9.67 -0.48 -15.10
CA SER A 99 11.03 -0.28 -15.60
C SER A 99 11.08 0.72 -16.76
N ALA A 100 10.10 0.68 -17.66
CA ALA A 100 9.99 1.63 -18.76
C ALA A 100 9.77 3.06 -18.26
N LEU A 101 8.95 3.25 -17.22
CA LEU A 101 8.63 4.57 -16.68
C LEU A 101 9.71 5.11 -15.73
N ILE A 102 10.21 4.28 -14.81
CA ILE A 102 11.15 4.71 -13.77
C ILE A 102 12.58 4.77 -14.31
N GLY A 103 12.90 3.91 -15.26
CA GLY A 103 14.24 3.74 -15.81
C GLY A 103 15.08 2.69 -15.07
N PRO A 104 16.36 2.55 -15.40
CA PRO A 104 17.22 1.49 -14.90
C PRO A 104 17.68 1.69 -13.44
N ASP A 105 17.54 2.89 -12.90
CA ASP A 105 17.94 3.20 -11.52
C ASP A 105 16.83 2.83 -10.54
N ALA A 106 16.92 1.67 -9.90
CA ALA A 106 16.00 1.22 -8.86
C ALA A 106 15.99 2.13 -7.61
N ASN A 107 16.98 3.00 -7.45
CA ASN A 107 17.05 3.98 -6.35
C ASN A 107 16.50 5.35 -6.74
N ARG A 108 16.01 5.53 -7.97
CA ARG A 108 15.39 6.79 -8.39
C ARG A 108 14.29 7.18 -7.40
N PRO A 109 14.30 8.43 -6.87
CA PRO A 109 13.25 8.86 -5.96
C PRO A 109 11.89 8.95 -6.68
N ILE A 110 10.86 8.37 -6.05
CA ILE A 110 9.49 8.38 -6.56
C ILE A 110 8.59 9.04 -5.54
N LEU A 111 7.85 10.05 -5.95
CA LEU A 111 6.80 10.68 -5.15
C LEU A 111 5.44 10.13 -5.58
N ILE A 112 4.59 9.75 -4.62
CA ILE A 112 3.24 9.27 -4.90
C ILE A 112 2.18 10.08 -4.17
N TYR A 113 1.00 10.17 -4.76
CA TYR A 113 -0.22 10.69 -4.16
C TYR A 113 -1.44 9.97 -4.74
N CYS A 114 -2.59 10.09 -4.09
CA CYS A 114 -3.84 9.52 -4.60
C CYS A 114 -5.07 10.36 -4.24
N ASN A 115 -6.25 9.87 -4.56
CA ASN A 115 -7.52 10.55 -4.25
C ASN A 115 -7.65 10.90 -2.76
N ASN A 116 -7.21 10.01 -1.85
CA ASN A 116 -7.33 10.20 -0.41
C ASN A 116 -6.41 11.29 0.17
N ASN A 117 -5.53 11.86 -0.64
CA ASN A 117 -4.79 13.07 -0.28
C ASN A 117 -5.60 14.36 -0.43
N PHE A 118 -6.83 14.28 -0.95
CA PHE A 118 -7.67 15.46 -1.18
C PHE A 118 -8.94 15.42 -0.34
N ARG A 119 -9.22 16.51 0.40
CA ARG A 119 -10.43 16.65 1.24
C ARG A 119 -11.70 16.86 0.42
N ASN A 120 -11.57 17.21 -0.84
CA ASN A 120 -12.66 17.63 -1.70
C ASN A 120 -13.68 16.53 -1.96
N ASN A 121 -13.29 15.25 -1.99
CA ASN A 121 -14.16 14.09 -2.23
C ASN A 121 -15.14 14.28 -3.41
N VAL A 122 -14.64 14.87 -4.49
CA VAL A 122 -15.36 15.10 -5.75
C VAL A 122 -14.50 14.66 -6.92
N ARG A 123 -15.08 14.45 -8.09
CA ARG A 123 -14.28 14.14 -9.27
C ARG A 123 -13.28 15.27 -9.55
N PRO A 124 -12.05 14.93 -9.94
CA PRO A 124 -11.50 13.57 -10.18
C PRO A 124 -10.88 12.90 -8.92
N VAL A 125 -11.07 13.46 -7.73
CA VAL A 125 -10.44 13.01 -6.47
C VAL A 125 -11.43 12.35 -5.52
N VAL A 126 -12.30 11.49 -6.03
CA VAL A 126 -13.27 10.74 -5.20
C VAL A 126 -12.53 9.83 -4.22
N THR A 127 -12.78 10.05 -2.92
CA THR A 127 -12.13 9.34 -1.82
C THR A 127 -12.52 7.85 -1.81
N LYS A 128 -11.56 6.99 -1.61
CA LYS A 128 -11.76 5.55 -1.38
C LYS A 128 -11.85 5.25 0.12
N SER A 129 -12.37 4.08 0.48
CA SER A 129 -12.29 3.58 1.85
C SER A 129 -10.85 3.72 2.39
N VAL A 130 -10.71 4.15 3.64
CA VAL A 130 -9.41 4.54 4.22
C VAL A 130 -8.39 3.40 4.14
N SER A 131 -8.81 2.17 4.45
CA SER A 131 -7.95 0.97 4.38
C SER A 131 -7.65 0.51 2.94
N LEU A 132 -8.32 1.08 1.94
CA LEU A 132 -8.17 0.77 0.51
C LEU A 132 -7.64 1.97 -0.28
N ALA A 133 -7.08 2.96 0.41
CA ALA A 133 -6.47 4.11 -0.23
C ALA A 133 -5.36 3.66 -1.19
N LEU A 134 -5.38 4.19 -2.41
CA LEU A 134 -4.49 3.73 -3.49
C LEU A 134 -3.00 3.90 -3.14
N ASN A 135 -2.64 4.90 -2.33
CA ASN A 135 -1.27 5.06 -1.85
C ASN A 135 -0.75 3.81 -1.13
N ILE A 136 -1.59 3.11 -0.37
CA ILE A 136 -1.19 1.89 0.36
C ILE A 136 -0.70 0.85 -0.64
N GLN A 137 -1.53 0.54 -1.62
CA GLN A 137 -1.23 -0.46 -2.64
C GLN A 137 -0.06 -0.04 -3.52
N THR A 138 -0.02 1.24 -3.94
CA THR A 138 1.05 1.79 -4.77
C THR A 138 2.40 1.70 -4.07
N PHE A 139 2.48 2.11 -2.79
CA PHE A 139 3.73 2.06 -2.02
C PHE A 139 4.24 0.62 -1.87
N ILE A 140 3.35 -0.31 -1.45
CA ILE A 140 3.69 -1.71 -1.23
C ILE A 140 4.18 -2.35 -2.53
N ASN A 141 3.47 -2.11 -3.64
CA ASN A 141 3.82 -2.72 -4.93
C ASN A 141 5.13 -2.16 -5.49
N LEU A 142 5.36 -0.85 -5.44
CA LEU A 142 6.64 -0.27 -5.87
C LEU A 142 7.81 -0.91 -5.13
N VAL A 143 7.71 -1.06 -3.80
CA VAL A 143 8.76 -1.73 -3.00
C VAL A 143 8.86 -3.21 -3.37
N GLY A 144 7.74 -3.90 -3.59
CA GLY A 144 7.72 -5.31 -4.01
C GLY A 144 8.39 -5.55 -5.37
N TYR A 145 8.30 -4.56 -6.29
CA TYR A 145 9.01 -4.57 -7.56
C TYR A 145 10.47 -4.09 -7.46
N GLY A 146 10.97 -3.78 -6.25
CA GLY A 146 12.36 -3.39 -6.01
C GLY A 146 12.63 -1.89 -5.96
N TYR A 147 11.63 -1.03 -6.11
CA TYR A 147 11.78 0.43 -6.03
C TYR A 147 11.58 0.91 -4.59
N ALA A 148 12.65 0.91 -3.78
CA ALA A 148 12.55 1.22 -2.36
C ALA A 148 12.57 2.71 -2.02
N ASN A 149 12.90 3.61 -2.97
CA ASN A 149 13.01 5.05 -2.72
C ASN A 149 11.70 5.80 -2.98
N VAL A 150 10.60 5.27 -2.42
CA VAL A 150 9.25 5.84 -2.55
C VAL A 150 8.95 6.78 -1.40
N TRP A 151 8.35 7.93 -1.71
CA TRP A 151 7.91 8.96 -0.77
C TRP A 151 6.45 9.32 -1.05
N GLU A 152 5.70 9.60 -0.03
CA GLU A 152 4.25 9.80 -0.13
C GLU A 152 3.85 11.18 0.41
N LEU A 153 2.89 11.84 -0.26
CA LEU A 153 2.21 12.98 0.33
C LEU A 153 1.43 12.51 1.56
N GLY A 154 1.90 12.92 2.75
CA GLY A 154 1.35 12.48 4.06
C GLY A 154 0.17 13.31 4.55
N GLU A 155 -0.23 14.36 3.82
CA GLU A 155 -1.29 15.29 4.21
C GLU A 155 -2.55 15.13 3.36
N ALA A 156 -3.70 15.43 3.97
CA ALA A 156 -4.94 15.66 3.23
C ALA A 156 -5.05 17.17 2.93
N VAL A 157 -5.02 17.52 1.64
CA VAL A 157 -4.97 18.89 1.15
C VAL A 157 -6.25 19.28 0.40
N ASP A 158 -6.46 20.54 0.15
CA ASP A 158 -7.49 21.01 -0.78
C ASP A 158 -6.90 21.08 -2.20
N MET A 159 -7.51 20.38 -3.17
CA MET A 159 -7.01 20.41 -4.57
C MET A 159 -7.04 21.81 -5.19
N ASN A 160 -7.88 22.72 -4.65
CA ASN A 160 -7.98 24.10 -5.12
C ASN A 160 -6.97 25.05 -4.45
N ASP A 161 -6.19 24.58 -3.46
CA ASP A 161 -5.11 25.36 -2.89
C ASP A 161 -4.03 25.55 -3.95
N PRO A 162 -3.67 26.80 -4.33
CA PRO A 162 -2.64 27.07 -5.32
C PRO A 162 -1.28 26.39 -5.05
N LYS A 163 -0.98 26.12 -3.76
CA LYS A 163 0.24 25.42 -3.36
C LYS A 163 0.30 23.98 -3.85
N VAL A 164 -0.84 23.34 -4.10
CA VAL A 164 -0.91 21.99 -4.67
C VAL A 164 -0.41 21.99 -6.11
N GLY A 165 -0.67 23.05 -6.85
CA GLY A 165 -0.33 23.13 -8.28
C GLY A 165 -1.17 22.15 -9.10
N TRP A 166 -2.48 22.11 -8.81
CA TRP A 166 -3.41 21.28 -9.57
C TRP A 166 -3.61 21.83 -10.98
N VAL A 167 -3.53 20.96 -11.97
CA VAL A 167 -3.81 21.27 -13.37
C VAL A 167 -4.92 20.38 -13.90
N ARG A 168 -5.68 20.90 -14.87
CA ARG A 168 -6.67 20.11 -15.62
C ARG A 168 -6.06 19.73 -16.96
N GLY A 169 -6.30 18.51 -17.41
CA GLY A 169 -5.88 18.05 -18.73
C GLY A 169 -6.83 18.53 -19.83
#